data_dda5274d911f209be0191b5c4c79d0ae
#
_entry.id   dda5274d911f209be0191b5c4c79d0ae
#
_cell.length_a   1.000
_cell.length_b   1.000
_cell.length_c   1.000
_cell.angle_alpha   90.00
_cell.angle_beta   90.00
_cell.angle_gamma   90.00
#
_symmetry.space_group_name_H-M   'P 1'
#
loop_
_entity.id
_entity.type
_entity.pdbx_description
1 polymer ?
#
loop_
_entity_poly.entity_id
_entity_poly.type
_entity_poly.pdbx_seq_one_letter_code
_entity_poly.pdbx_strand_id
1 'polypeptide(L)'
;MATKRAKGKKWEYIVKRAKLLPKPLYLVFEDEEEGDSYVARLEAMLDRGIVPEEFLEGSGDKIAVLADLIKSYLVHNTVPASDVRILNLLIGRIGATPLTALTFAWVEKWIMQLKVEHNLAPSTIRHQVGALARCFDYASRRNIVPLLQNPIRQLPKRYATYTERERQVAKAHDPEHTARMDESRERRLLPDEEERIRAVMDRQKAEGKERPLEMRHQAAMELLFDLALETAMRLREMYTLTLDQVSLERRTIFLERTKNGNSRQVPLSTVAVQRIQEYTRHVENGTRKMEGFNFDSGRLFPWWDGDLSEQKLVKLTVMLSGRFATIFKYAGLDGFRFHDLRHEATSRFFERTKLSEFEIMKITGHSSTRMLARYANLRGSSLAERLW
;
A
#
# COMPACT_ATOMS: atom_id res chain seq x y z
N MET A 1 -47.64 22.38 11.79
CA MET A 1 -47.09 23.69 12.10
C MET A 1 -46.28 23.62 13.39
N ALA A 2 -45.13 24.29 13.38
CA ALA A 2 -44.29 24.37 14.57
C ALA A 2 -44.98 25.24 15.64
N THR A 3 -44.73 24.90 16.90
CA THR A 3 -45.16 25.71 18.03
C THR A 3 -43.97 26.50 18.54
N LYS A 4 -44.12 27.84 18.64
CA LYS A 4 -43.11 28.77 19.10
C LYS A 4 -43.41 29.20 20.53
N ARG A 5 -42.38 29.30 21.40
CA ARG A 5 -42.49 29.84 22.75
C ARG A 5 -41.21 30.55 23.18
N ALA A 6 -41.36 31.61 24.00
CA ALA A 6 -40.22 32.25 24.64
C ALA A 6 -39.67 31.35 25.77
N LYS A 7 -38.35 31.21 25.86
CA LYS A 7 -37.63 30.47 26.90
C LYS A 7 -36.48 31.32 27.47
N GLY A 8 -36.82 32.18 28.38
CA GLY A 8 -35.89 33.17 28.89
C GLY A 8 -35.55 34.23 27.82
N LYS A 9 -34.26 34.36 27.47
CA LYS A 9 -33.80 35.28 26.41
C LYS A 9 -33.74 34.63 25.03
N LYS A 10 -34.19 33.35 24.87
CA LYS A 10 -34.13 32.55 23.66
C LYS A 10 -35.52 32.16 23.18
N TRP A 11 -35.63 31.76 21.95
CA TRP A 11 -36.86 31.27 21.34
C TRP A 11 -36.77 29.78 21.10
N GLU A 12 -37.76 29.00 21.63
CA GLU A 12 -37.86 27.55 21.42
C GLU A 12 -38.98 27.26 20.46
N TYR A 13 -38.65 26.43 19.44
CA TYR A 13 -39.57 25.96 18.44
C TYR A 13 -39.76 24.46 18.60
N ILE A 14 -41.00 24.00 18.54
CA ILE A 14 -41.35 22.58 18.63
C ILE A 14 -42.00 22.16 17.32
N VAL A 15 -41.29 21.34 16.54
CA VAL A 15 -41.79 20.81 15.27
C VAL A 15 -42.25 19.37 15.47
N LYS A 16 -43.51 19.07 15.13
CA LYS A 16 -44.12 17.72 15.24
C LYS A 16 -44.62 17.29 13.89
N ARG A 17 -44.16 16.11 13.40
CA ARG A 17 -44.61 15.44 12.17
C ARG A 17 -44.58 13.93 12.38
N ALA A 18 -45.62 13.39 13.04
CA ALA A 18 -45.67 12.00 13.49
C ALA A 18 -45.41 10.94 12.40
N LYS A 19 -45.65 11.27 11.11
CA LYS A 19 -45.40 10.35 9.99
C LYS A 19 -43.97 10.44 9.43
N LEU A 20 -43.23 11.48 9.76
CA LEU A 20 -41.90 11.78 9.18
C LEU A 20 -40.81 11.85 10.23
N LEU A 21 -41.15 12.32 11.43
CA LEU A 21 -40.19 12.48 12.54
C LEU A 21 -40.52 11.48 13.64
N PRO A 22 -39.55 10.67 14.10
CA PRO A 22 -39.77 9.69 15.17
C PRO A 22 -40.10 10.34 16.52
N LYS A 23 -39.58 11.56 16.75
CA LYS A 23 -39.85 12.39 17.94
C LYS A 23 -40.04 13.86 17.58
N PRO A 24 -40.72 14.68 18.42
CA PRO A 24 -40.76 16.13 18.24
C PRO A 24 -39.36 16.73 18.27
N LEU A 25 -39.07 17.65 17.33
CA LEU A 25 -37.84 18.41 17.33
C LEU A 25 -38.00 19.61 18.22
N TYR A 26 -37.00 19.86 19.09
CA TYR A 26 -36.91 21.03 19.96
C TYR A 26 -35.71 21.87 19.50
N LEU A 27 -35.96 23.02 18.85
CA LEU A 27 -34.93 23.91 18.33
C LEU A 27 -34.93 25.19 19.13
N VAL A 28 -33.75 25.66 19.51
CA VAL A 28 -33.59 26.87 20.31
C VAL A 28 -32.70 27.86 19.60
N PHE A 29 -33.19 29.08 19.42
CA PHE A 29 -32.48 30.16 18.72
C PHE A 29 -32.32 31.37 19.68
N GLU A 30 -31.27 32.13 19.50
CA GLU A 30 -31.04 33.36 20.23
C GLU A 30 -31.83 34.52 19.63
N ASP A 31 -32.03 34.50 18.32
CA ASP A 31 -32.79 35.47 17.55
C ASP A 31 -34.11 34.85 17.04
N GLU A 32 -35.18 35.65 17.12
CA GLU A 32 -36.51 35.23 16.70
C GLU A 32 -36.65 35.14 15.18
N GLU A 33 -36.10 36.07 14.42
CA GLU A 33 -36.18 36.11 12.96
C GLU A 33 -35.37 34.95 12.35
N GLU A 34 -34.20 34.66 12.92
CA GLU A 34 -33.39 33.52 12.52
C GLU A 34 -34.16 32.19 12.72
N GLY A 35 -34.78 32.04 13.91
CA GLY A 35 -35.58 30.87 14.25
C GLY A 35 -36.81 30.71 13.33
N ASP A 36 -37.55 31.76 13.07
CA ASP A 36 -38.70 31.78 12.16
C ASP A 36 -38.28 31.39 10.73
N SER A 37 -37.20 31.96 10.23
CA SER A 37 -36.66 31.65 8.90
C SER A 37 -36.18 30.18 8.75
N TYR A 38 -35.50 29.67 9.79
CA TYR A 38 -35.04 28.29 9.80
C TYR A 38 -36.20 27.32 9.83
N VAL A 39 -37.14 27.51 10.75
CA VAL A 39 -38.28 26.61 10.93
C VAL A 39 -39.20 26.62 9.74
N ALA A 40 -39.43 27.77 9.08
CA ALA A 40 -40.19 27.82 7.84
C ALA A 40 -39.57 26.99 6.72
N ARG A 41 -38.24 27.02 6.56
CA ARG A 41 -37.52 26.19 5.59
C ARG A 41 -37.62 24.70 5.92
N LEU A 42 -37.46 24.33 7.20
CA LEU A 42 -37.59 22.97 7.69
C LEU A 42 -39.00 22.44 7.46
N GLU A 43 -40.03 23.19 7.77
CA GLU A 43 -41.45 22.79 7.52
C GLU A 43 -41.69 22.58 6.02
N ALA A 44 -41.19 23.45 5.16
CA ALA A 44 -41.33 23.33 3.74
C ALA A 44 -40.63 22.04 3.17
N MET A 45 -39.54 21.60 3.77
CA MET A 45 -38.89 20.32 3.45
C MET A 45 -39.74 19.14 3.92
N LEU A 46 -40.18 19.18 5.18
CA LEU A 46 -41.03 18.14 5.75
C LEU A 46 -42.37 17.97 5.02
N ASP A 47 -42.98 19.08 4.56
CA ASP A 47 -44.22 19.04 3.77
C ASP A 47 -44.03 18.37 2.41
N ARG A 48 -42.80 18.37 1.87
CA ARG A 48 -42.39 17.64 0.66
C ARG A 48 -41.96 16.20 0.94
N GLY A 49 -42.04 15.73 2.21
CA GLY A 49 -41.60 14.41 2.63
C GLY A 49 -40.08 14.27 2.77
N ILE A 50 -39.36 15.39 2.70
CA ILE A 50 -37.90 15.41 2.88
C ILE A 50 -37.56 15.67 4.34
N VAL A 51 -37.04 14.66 5.03
CA VAL A 51 -36.52 14.80 6.40
C VAL A 51 -35.01 14.98 6.30
N PRO A 52 -34.45 16.11 6.81
CA PRO A 52 -33.02 16.27 6.89
C PRO A 52 -32.39 15.13 7.71
N GLU A 53 -31.24 14.58 7.25
CA GLU A 53 -30.58 13.42 7.89
C GLU A 53 -30.28 13.64 9.36
N GLU A 54 -30.07 14.89 9.79
CA GLU A 54 -29.82 15.29 11.18
C GLU A 54 -31.00 14.99 12.14
N PHE A 55 -32.21 14.76 11.62
CA PHE A 55 -33.44 14.50 12.38
C PHE A 55 -33.96 13.06 12.24
N LEU A 56 -33.28 12.21 11.47
CA LEU A 56 -33.59 10.80 11.40
C LEU A 56 -33.06 10.06 12.64
N GLU A 57 -33.94 9.46 13.44
CA GLU A 57 -33.51 8.60 14.54
C GLU A 57 -32.74 7.38 13.99
N GLY A 58 -31.52 7.21 14.47
CA GLY A 58 -30.64 6.12 14.07
C GLY A 58 -29.43 6.58 13.27
N SER A 59 -29.28 7.87 12.96
CA SER A 59 -27.99 8.39 12.54
C SER A 59 -27.05 8.32 13.74
N GLY A 60 -26.27 7.29 13.71
CA GLY A 60 -25.30 6.80 14.62
C GLY A 60 -24.62 7.75 15.58
N ASP A 61 -23.88 7.15 16.50
CA ASP A 61 -22.98 7.81 17.45
C ASP A 61 -22.51 9.17 16.96
N LYS A 62 -22.75 10.21 17.76
CA LYS A 62 -22.30 11.57 17.44
C LYS A 62 -20.83 11.52 17.09
N ILE A 63 -20.51 11.68 15.81
CA ILE A 63 -19.13 11.70 15.33
C ILE A 63 -18.50 13.01 15.84
N ALA A 64 -17.92 12.95 17.03
CA ALA A 64 -17.36 14.13 17.70
C ALA A 64 -15.85 14.21 17.57
N VAL A 65 -15.18 13.07 17.47
CA VAL A 65 -13.71 12.97 17.39
C VAL A 65 -13.28 12.23 16.14
N LEU A 66 -12.01 12.39 15.80
CA LEU A 66 -11.40 11.80 14.61
C LEU A 66 -11.49 10.27 14.60
N ALA A 67 -11.41 9.61 15.76
CA ALA A 67 -11.56 8.14 15.85
C ALA A 67 -12.92 7.68 15.35
N ASP A 68 -14.00 8.39 15.69
CA ASP A 68 -15.36 8.02 15.27
C ASP A 68 -15.55 8.26 13.77
N LEU A 69 -14.97 9.33 13.23
CA LEU A 69 -14.95 9.58 11.78
C LEU A 69 -14.23 8.45 11.02
N ILE A 70 -13.04 8.05 11.50
CA ILE A 70 -12.29 6.95 10.87
C ILE A 70 -13.07 5.65 10.93
N LYS A 71 -13.67 5.30 12.07
CA LYS A 71 -14.50 4.09 12.21
C LYS A 71 -15.69 4.12 11.26
N SER A 72 -16.41 5.24 11.20
CA SER A 72 -17.52 5.44 10.28
C SER A 72 -17.08 5.28 8.82
N TYR A 73 -15.94 5.86 8.44
CA TYR A 73 -15.36 5.70 7.10
C TYR A 73 -15.06 4.24 6.76
N LEU A 74 -14.45 3.49 7.69
CA LEU A 74 -14.09 2.08 7.51
C LEU A 74 -15.32 1.18 7.37
N VAL A 75 -16.41 1.49 8.05
CA VAL A 75 -17.68 0.72 7.97
C VAL A 75 -18.40 0.95 6.62
N HIS A 76 -18.41 2.18 6.13
CA HIS A 76 -19.22 2.55 4.97
C HIS A 76 -18.48 2.53 3.63
N ASN A 77 -17.18 2.17 3.61
CA ASN A 77 -16.39 2.18 2.37
C ASN A 77 -15.54 0.92 2.26
N THR A 78 -15.32 0.48 1.03
CA THR A 78 -14.30 -0.55 0.73
C THR A 78 -12.93 0.09 0.76
N VAL A 79 -12.15 -0.20 1.80
CA VAL A 79 -10.83 0.41 2.06
C VAL A 79 -9.72 -0.61 1.87
N PRO A 80 -8.66 -0.30 1.13
CA PRO A 80 -7.50 -1.18 0.99
C PRO A 80 -6.90 -1.56 2.35
N ALA A 81 -6.46 -2.81 2.51
CA ALA A 81 -5.90 -3.32 3.78
C ALA A 81 -4.71 -2.50 4.30
N SER A 82 -3.92 -1.89 3.40
CA SER A 82 -2.85 -0.96 3.78
C SER A 82 -3.36 0.28 4.49
N ASP A 83 -4.46 0.85 3.98
CA ASP A 83 -5.07 2.05 4.54
C ASP A 83 -5.79 1.74 5.85
N VAL A 84 -6.46 0.58 5.93
CA VAL A 84 -7.08 0.12 7.19
C VAL A 84 -6.04 0.07 8.31
N ARG A 85 -4.85 -0.49 8.04
CA ARG A 85 -3.76 -0.54 9.03
C ARG A 85 -3.28 0.84 9.45
N ILE A 86 -3.14 1.75 8.48
CA ILE A 86 -2.75 3.14 8.76
C ILE A 86 -3.82 3.86 9.56
N LEU A 87 -5.08 3.76 9.16
CA LEU A 87 -6.18 4.41 9.84
C LEU A 87 -6.34 3.91 11.28
N ASN A 88 -6.18 2.61 11.53
CA ASN A 88 -6.17 2.05 12.89
C ASN A 88 -4.98 2.58 13.72
N LEU A 89 -3.79 2.74 13.12
CA LEU A 89 -2.66 3.38 13.78
C LEU A 89 -2.99 4.85 14.14
N LEU A 90 -3.64 5.58 13.25
CA LEU A 90 -4.04 6.98 13.47
C LEU A 90 -5.11 7.11 14.55
N ILE A 91 -6.05 6.16 14.67
CA ILE A 91 -7.00 6.12 15.80
C ILE A 91 -6.24 6.14 17.13
N GLY A 92 -5.19 5.34 17.28
CA GLY A 92 -4.39 5.28 18.51
C GLY A 92 -3.56 6.53 18.79
N ARG A 93 -3.14 7.26 17.73
CA ARG A 93 -2.23 8.41 17.88
C ARG A 93 -2.93 9.76 17.98
N ILE A 94 -3.94 9.97 17.16
CA ILE A 94 -4.62 11.27 16.99
C ILE A 94 -6.15 11.13 17.04
N GLY A 95 -6.68 9.96 17.35
CA GLY A 95 -8.12 9.69 17.32
C GLY A 95 -8.95 10.51 18.30
N ALA A 96 -8.36 10.95 19.41
CA ALA A 96 -9.03 11.82 20.40
C ALA A 96 -9.21 13.28 19.94
N THR A 97 -8.66 13.66 18.78
CA THR A 97 -8.77 15.03 18.26
C THR A 97 -10.23 15.36 17.95
N PRO A 98 -10.81 16.45 18.54
CA PRO A 98 -12.15 16.90 18.18
C PRO A 98 -12.22 17.31 16.71
N LEU A 99 -13.33 17.01 16.04
CA LEU A 99 -13.48 17.35 14.62
C LEU A 99 -13.44 18.87 14.37
N THR A 100 -13.87 19.67 15.34
CA THR A 100 -13.79 21.14 15.29
C THR A 100 -12.36 21.67 15.29
N ALA A 101 -11.39 20.90 15.78
CA ALA A 101 -9.97 21.27 15.79
C ALA A 101 -9.24 20.95 14.48
N LEU A 102 -9.87 20.23 13.54
CA LEU A 102 -9.25 19.74 12.30
C LEU A 102 -9.15 20.87 11.25
N THR A 103 -8.32 21.85 11.54
CA THR A 103 -8.02 22.99 10.66
C THR A 103 -6.77 22.74 9.82
N PHE A 104 -6.48 23.59 8.84
CA PHE A 104 -5.23 23.55 8.08
C PHE A 104 -4.00 23.66 8.99
N ALA A 105 -4.03 24.56 9.98
CA ALA A 105 -2.95 24.71 10.96
C ALA A 105 -2.73 23.44 11.80
N TRP A 106 -3.81 22.72 12.14
CA TRP A 106 -3.70 21.41 12.79
C TRP A 106 -2.98 20.39 11.89
N VAL A 107 -3.32 20.34 10.59
CA VAL A 107 -2.68 19.44 9.62
C VAL A 107 -1.18 19.74 9.50
N GLU A 108 -0.79 21.00 9.39
CA GLU A 108 0.61 21.40 9.34
C GLU A 108 1.37 20.97 10.61
N LYS A 109 0.79 21.22 11.79
CA LYS A 109 1.37 20.80 13.08
C LYS A 109 1.52 19.28 13.15
N TRP A 110 0.53 18.53 12.72
CA TRP A 110 0.59 17.08 12.70
C TRP A 110 1.69 16.57 11.74
N ILE A 111 1.81 17.13 10.55
CA ILE A 111 2.89 16.79 9.62
C ILE A 111 4.27 17.08 10.23
N MET A 112 4.42 18.20 10.92
CA MET A 112 5.66 18.54 11.62
C MET A 112 6.00 17.51 12.70
N GLN A 113 5.02 17.04 13.47
CA GLN A 113 5.21 15.97 14.45
C GLN A 113 5.66 14.67 13.76
N LEU A 114 5.06 14.29 12.63
CA LEU A 114 5.48 13.10 11.87
C LEU A 114 6.94 13.20 11.40
N LYS A 115 7.41 14.40 11.09
CA LYS A 115 8.80 14.66 10.70
C LYS A 115 9.75 14.69 11.90
N VAL A 116 9.47 15.55 12.88
CA VAL A 116 10.41 15.86 13.97
C VAL A 116 10.39 14.79 15.06
N GLU A 117 9.20 14.44 15.56
CA GLU A 117 9.08 13.50 16.69
C GLU A 117 9.19 12.04 16.26
N HIS A 118 8.65 11.71 15.07
CA HIS A 118 8.60 10.32 14.59
C HIS A 118 9.62 9.99 13.50
N ASN A 119 10.33 10.94 12.97
CA ASN A 119 11.32 10.80 11.89
C ASN A 119 10.83 9.89 10.75
N LEU A 120 9.62 10.14 10.24
CA LEU A 120 9.04 9.30 9.19
C LEU A 120 9.57 9.69 7.82
N ALA A 121 9.81 8.70 6.96
CA ALA A 121 10.17 8.95 5.57
C ALA A 121 9.02 9.70 4.86
N PRO A 122 9.33 10.61 3.91
CA PRO A 122 8.33 11.37 3.16
C PRO A 122 7.25 10.50 2.51
N SER A 123 7.60 9.33 1.98
CA SER A 123 6.64 8.36 1.44
C SER A 123 5.66 7.85 2.49
N THR A 124 6.12 7.59 3.72
CA THR A 124 5.28 7.15 4.83
C THR A 124 4.33 8.28 5.27
N ILE A 125 4.83 9.52 5.35
CA ILE A 125 4.02 10.71 5.65
C ILE A 125 2.92 10.86 4.60
N ARG A 126 3.26 10.82 3.30
CA ARG A 126 2.27 10.90 2.22
C ARG A 126 1.21 9.81 2.31
N HIS A 127 1.59 8.61 2.71
CA HIS A 127 0.65 7.49 2.84
C HIS A 127 -0.33 7.72 4.00
N GLN A 128 0.16 8.15 5.18
CA GLN A 128 -0.71 8.48 6.33
C GLN A 128 -1.64 9.65 6.03
N VAL A 129 -1.09 10.73 5.51
CA VAL A 129 -1.85 11.93 5.13
C VAL A 129 -2.88 11.61 4.04
N GLY A 130 -2.51 10.81 3.05
CA GLY A 130 -3.42 10.38 1.97
C GLY A 130 -4.57 9.50 2.46
N ALA A 131 -4.32 8.60 3.42
CA ALA A 131 -5.37 7.79 4.04
C ALA A 131 -6.36 8.66 4.82
N LEU A 132 -5.86 9.60 5.61
CA LEU A 132 -6.69 10.54 6.38
C LEU A 132 -7.46 11.50 5.47
N ALA A 133 -6.84 11.94 4.36
CA ALA A 133 -7.52 12.81 3.38
C ALA A 133 -8.79 12.16 2.82
N ARG A 134 -8.76 10.85 2.57
CA ARG A 134 -9.96 10.11 2.11
C ARG A 134 -11.08 10.07 3.15
N CYS A 135 -10.74 10.00 4.44
CA CYS A 135 -11.72 10.12 5.52
C CYS A 135 -12.35 11.52 5.55
N PHE A 136 -11.55 12.57 5.35
CA PHE A 136 -12.07 13.95 5.32
C PHE A 136 -12.92 14.21 4.07
N ASP A 137 -12.54 13.66 2.91
CA ASP A 137 -13.37 13.71 1.69
C ASP A 137 -14.72 13.00 1.89
N TYR A 138 -14.73 11.87 2.62
CA TYR A 138 -15.95 11.17 2.99
C TYR A 138 -16.82 12.03 3.91
N ALA A 139 -16.22 12.62 4.97
CA ALA A 139 -16.92 13.49 5.90
C ALA A 139 -17.54 14.73 5.21
N SER A 140 -16.78 15.38 4.32
CA SER A 140 -17.25 16.54 3.55
C SER A 140 -18.43 16.18 2.64
N ARG A 141 -18.35 15.04 1.93
CA ARG A 141 -19.44 14.59 1.05
C ARG A 141 -20.73 14.23 1.80
N ARG A 142 -20.62 13.84 3.06
CA ARG A 142 -21.74 13.46 3.89
C ARG A 142 -22.19 14.56 4.85
N ASN A 143 -21.59 15.74 4.79
CA ASN A 143 -21.84 16.84 5.70
C ASN A 143 -21.73 16.46 7.19
N ILE A 144 -20.88 15.49 7.51
CA ILE A 144 -20.66 15.01 8.89
C ILE A 144 -19.95 16.05 9.73
N VAL A 145 -19.14 16.90 9.10
CA VAL A 145 -18.34 17.94 9.75
C VAL A 145 -18.64 19.28 9.08
N PRO A 146 -18.65 20.39 9.80
CA PRO A 146 -18.74 21.72 9.21
C PRO A 146 -17.44 22.12 8.49
N LEU A 147 -16.79 21.17 7.83
CA LEU A 147 -15.61 21.39 6.99
C LEU A 147 -16.10 21.70 5.58
N LEU A 148 -16.15 22.97 5.24
CA LEU A 148 -16.48 23.42 3.87
C LEU A 148 -15.48 22.86 2.83
N GLN A 149 -14.25 22.58 3.23
CA GLN A 149 -13.21 22.00 2.39
C GLN A 149 -12.28 21.10 3.22
N ASN A 150 -11.81 20.01 2.62
CA ASN A 150 -10.81 19.13 3.22
C ASN A 150 -9.45 19.88 3.38
N PRO A 151 -9.00 20.21 4.60
CA PRO A 151 -7.78 20.99 4.80
C PRO A 151 -6.52 20.29 4.29
N ILE A 152 -6.51 18.95 4.22
CA ILE A 152 -5.39 18.19 3.69
C ILE A 152 -5.22 18.43 2.18
N ARG A 153 -6.29 18.70 1.44
CA ARG A 153 -6.23 18.97 -0.01
C ARG A 153 -5.60 20.31 -0.35
N GLN A 154 -5.45 21.19 0.65
CA GLN A 154 -4.79 22.49 0.50
C GLN A 154 -3.26 22.42 0.70
N LEU A 155 -2.72 21.27 1.10
CA LEU A 155 -1.29 21.11 1.33
C LEU A 155 -0.47 21.40 0.06
N PRO A 156 0.65 22.11 0.18
CA PRO A 156 1.53 22.43 -0.93
C PRO A 156 2.17 21.16 -1.50
N LYS A 157 2.58 21.21 -2.77
CA LYS A 157 3.41 20.14 -3.33
C LYS A 157 4.67 19.95 -2.47
N ARG A 158 5.09 18.69 -2.26
CA ARG A 158 6.26 18.32 -1.44
C ARG A 158 6.11 18.58 0.08
N TYR A 159 4.92 18.76 0.60
CA TYR A 159 4.68 18.96 2.05
C TYR A 159 5.37 17.90 2.95
N ALA A 160 5.53 16.69 2.46
CA ALA A 160 6.14 15.59 3.20
C ALA A 160 7.69 15.61 3.18
N THR A 161 8.32 16.36 2.25
CA THR A 161 9.78 16.45 2.14
C THR A 161 10.32 17.34 3.25
N TYR A 162 11.45 16.95 3.84
CA TYR A 162 12.11 17.77 4.86
C TYR A 162 12.78 18.98 4.22
N THR A 163 12.43 20.16 4.69
CA THR A 163 13.15 21.42 4.40
C THR A 163 14.41 21.50 5.27
N GLU A 164 15.33 22.38 4.93
CA GLU A 164 16.55 22.59 5.73
C GLU A 164 16.20 23.05 7.15
N ARG A 165 15.25 23.97 7.29
CA ARG A 165 14.76 24.42 8.60
C ARG A 165 14.20 23.28 9.44
N GLU A 166 13.41 22.39 8.83
CA GLU A 166 12.82 21.22 9.55
C GLU A 166 13.91 20.23 9.97
N ARG A 167 14.98 20.05 9.17
CA ARG A 167 16.13 19.23 9.55
C ARG A 167 16.85 19.81 10.75
N GLN A 168 17.05 21.13 10.80
CA GLN A 168 17.67 21.81 11.93
C GLN A 168 16.82 21.67 13.19
N VAL A 169 15.51 21.85 13.11
CA VAL A 169 14.57 21.65 14.22
C VAL A 169 14.60 20.21 14.71
N ALA A 170 14.58 19.23 13.80
CA ALA A 170 14.63 17.81 14.14
C ALA A 170 15.96 17.46 14.82
N LYS A 171 17.08 17.99 14.34
CA LYS A 171 18.42 17.77 14.93
C LYS A 171 18.57 18.48 16.29
N ALA A 172 17.89 19.59 16.50
CA ALA A 172 17.86 20.25 17.82
C ALA A 172 17.02 19.47 18.82
N HIS A 173 15.99 18.75 18.37
CA HIS A 173 15.15 17.87 19.19
C HIS A 173 15.87 16.57 19.56
N ASP A 174 16.59 15.98 18.60
CA ASP A 174 17.39 14.77 18.75
C ASP A 174 18.68 14.89 17.94
N PRO A 175 19.88 15.05 18.60
CA PRO A 175 21.17 15.21 17.94
C PRO A 175 21.56 14.04 17.00
N GLU A 176 21.09 12.82 17.31
CA GLU A 176 21.30 11.62 16.47
C GLU A 176 20.33 11.57 15.28
N HIS A 177 19.42 12.53 15.17
CA HIS A 177 18.40 12.57 14.17
C HIS A 177 18.98 12.81 12.78
N THR A 178 18.88 11.81 11.93
CA THR A 178 19.11 11.94 10.48
C THR A 178 17.77 11.93 9.77
N ALA A 179 17.37 13.07 9.19
CA ALA A 179 16.09 13.21 8.48
C ALA A 179 16.01 12.18 7.33
N ARG A 180 14.99 11.34 7.36
CA ARG A 180 14.77 10.34 6.32
C ARG A 180 14.41 10.99 5.01
N MET A 181 14.98 10.50 3.94
CA MET A 181 14.70 10.94 2.57
C MET A 181 13.93 9.84 1.82
N ASP A 182 13.22 10.26 0.78
CA ASP A 182 12.73 9.30 -0.22
C ASP A 182 13.90 8.96 -1.16
N GLU A 183 14.66 7.98 -0.80
CA GLU A 183 15.67 7.45 -1.70
C GLU A 183 15.00 6.47 -2.67
N SER A 184 15.10 6.77 -3.94
CA SER A 184 14.79 5.80 -4.99
C SER A 184 15.82 4.69 -4.89
N ARG A 185 15.37 3.50 -4.54
CA ARG A 185 16.27 2.37 -4.43
C ARG A 185 16.62 1.87 -5.83
N GLU A 186 17.88 1.99 -6.20
CA GLU A 186 18.42 1.63 -7.53
C GLU A 186 19.48 0.53 -7.42
N ARG A 187 19.46 -0.24 -6.32
CA ARG A 187 20.43 -1.30 -6.06
C ARG A 187 20.29 -2.41 -7.11
N ARG A 188 21.35 -2.66 -7.84
CA ARG A 188 21.53 -3.72 -8.84
C ARG A 188 22.56 -4.73 -8.36
N LEU A 189 22.57 -5.91 -8.95
CA LEU A 189 23.62 -6.89 -8.72
C LEU A 189 24.95 -6.42 -9.36
N LEU A 190 26.00 -6.54 -8.60
CA LEU A 190 27.37 -6.43 -9.13
C LEU A 190 27.72 -7.73 -9.87
N PRO A 191 28.73 -7.73 -10.76
CA PRO A 191 29.03 -8.88 -11.60
C PRO A 191 29.26 -10.21 -10.88
N ASP A 192 29.90 -10.17 -9.70
CA ASP A 192 30.22 -11.34 -8.89
C ASP A 192 29.15 -11.73 -7.85
N GLU A 193 28.19 -10.82 -7.59
CA GLU A 193 27.19 -11.04 -6.54
C GLU A 193 26.21 -12.16 -6.87
N GLU A 194 25.83 -12.27 -8.13
CA GLU A 194 24.95 -13.36 -8.57
C GLU A 194 25.63 -14.72 -8.37
N GLU A 195 26.90 -14.85 -8.72
CA GLU A 195 27.68 -16.07 -8.53
C GLU A 195 27.80 -16.43 -7.04
N ARG A 196 28.08 -15.46 -6.17
CA ARG A 196 28.13 -15.67 -4.74
C ARG A 196 26.80 -16.14 -4.15
N ILE A 197 25.67 -15.55 -4.60
CA ILE A 197 24.32 -15.98 -4.20
C ILE A 197 24.10 -17.44 -4.64
N ARG A 198 24.42 -17.80 -5.90
CA ARG A 198 24.25 -19.15 -6.44
C ARG A 198 25.11 -20.16 -5.69
N ALA A 199 26.37 -19.82 -5.37
CA ALA A 199 27.24 -20.65 -4.57
C ALA A 199 26.67 -20.96 -3.18
N VAL A 200 26.11 -19.94 -2.51
CA VAL A 200 25.42 -20.12 -1.21
C VAL A 200 24.20 -21.02 -1.36
N MET A 201 23.40 -20.83 -2.40
CA MET A 201 22.22 -21.64 -2.68
C MET A 201 22.59 -23.08 -3.03
N ASP A 202 23.73 -23.30 -3.67
CA ASP A 202 24.31 -24.62 -3.94
C ASP A 202 25.06 -25.22 -2.73
N ARG A 203 24.81 -24.67 -1.54
CA ARG A 203 25.41 -25.13 -0.28
C ARG A 203 26.94 -25.06 -0.23
N GLN A 204 27.53 -24.17 -1.00
CA GLN A 204 28.95 -23.88 -0.84
C GLN A 204 29.15 -22.99 0.39
N LYS A 205 30.26 -23.23 1.07
CA LYS A 205 30.65 -22.45 2.23
C LYS A 205 31.07 -21.05 1.79
N ALA A 206 30.37 -20.01 2.23
CA ALA A 206 30.77 -18.65 1.94
C ALA A 206 32.00 -18.21 2.76
N GLU A 207 32.70 -17.23 2.26
CA GLU A 207 33.87 -16.67 2.94
C GLU A 207 33.52 -16.16 4.35
N GLY A 208 34.38 -16.44 5.32
CA GLY A 208 34.18 -16.06 6.72
C GLY A 208 33.06 -16.82 7.44
N LYS A 209 32.51 -17.89 6.86
CA LYS A 209 31.52 -18.76 7.51
C LYS A 209 32.10 -20.10 7.90
N GLU A 210 31.63 -20.70 9.01
CA GLU A 210 32.10 -22.00 9.47
C GLU A 210 31.53 -23.16 8.68
N ARG A 211 30.26 -23.05 8.21
CA ARG A 211 29.52 -24.12 7.51
C ARG A 211 28.58 -23.52 6.45
N PRO A 212 28.15 -24.36 5.46
CA PRO A 212 27.14 -23.95 4.49
C PRO A 212 25.82 -23.55 5.11
N LEU A 213 25.07 -22.66 4.45
CA LEU A 213 23.73 -22.28 4.88
C LEU A 213 22.74 -23.43 4.65
N GLU A 214 22.06 -23.85 5.71
CA GLU A 214 20.99 -24.83 5.60
C GLU A 214 19.69 -24.17 5.06
N MET A 215 19.15 -24.78 4.01
CA MET A 215 17.92 -24.30 3.37
C MET A 215 16.88 -25.42 3.30
N ARG A 216 15.65 -25.10 3.69
CA ARG A 216 14.49 -25.97 3.39
C ARG A 216 13.99 -25.65 1.98
N HIS A 217 13.57 -26.69 1.23
CA HIS A 217 13.08 -26.57 -0.14
C HIS A 217 14.09 -25.84 -1.03
N GLN A 218 15.32 -26.31 -1.04
CA GLN A 218 16.45 -25.68 -1.73
C GLN A 218 16.13 -25.42 -3.20
N ALA A 219 15.68 -26.43 -3.97
CA ALA A 219 15.36 -26.26 -5.40
C ALA A 219 14.23 -25.21 -5.63
N ALA A 220 13.26 -25.14 -4.72
CA ALA A 220 12.20 -24.14 -4.83
C ALA A 220 12.72 -22.71 -4.57
N MET A 221 13.68 -22.54 -3.65
CA MET A 221 14.33 -21.24 -3.42
C MET A 221 15.15 -20.81 -4.64
N GLU A 222 15.87 -21.76 -5.25
CA GLU A 222 16.65 -21.52 -6.48
C GLU A 222 15.75 -21.11 -7.64
N LEU A 223 14.64 -21.84 -7.87
CA LEU A 223 13.69 -21.47 -8.91
C LEU A 223 13.06 -20.07 -8.67
N LEU A 224 12.74 -19.72 -7.42
CA LEU A 224 12.23 -18.36 -7.12
C LEU A 224 13.25 -17.27 -7.46
N PHE A 225 14.53 -17.53 -7.20
CA PHE A 225 15.61 -16.61 -7.55
C PHE A 225 15.74 -16.46 -9.07
N ASP A 226 15.77 -17.56 -9.78
CA ASP A 226 15.89 -17.57 -11.24
C ASP A 226 14.69 -16.91 -11.91
N LEU A 227 13.46 -17.24 -11.49
CA LEU A 227 12.25 -16.60 -12.01
C LEU A 227 12.23 -15.09 -11.72
N ALA A 228 12.71 -14.66 -10.55
CA ALA A 228 12.78 -13.24 -10.25
C ALA A 228 13.69 -12.48 -11.22
N LEU A 229 14.84 -13.06 -11.59
CA LEU A 229 15.80 -12.48 -12.52
C LEU A 229 15.36 -12.54 -13.98
N GLU A 230 14.64 -13.61 -14.37
CA GLU A 230 14.27 -13.85 -15.76
C GLU A 230 12.91 -13.24 -16.15
N THR A 231 12.04 -12.96 -15.18
CA THR A 231 10.64 -12.54 -15.45
C THR A 231 10.26 -11.21 -14.87
N ALA A 232 11.05 -10.66 -13.97
CA ALA A 232 10.71 -9.48 -13.16
C ALA A 232 9.37 -9.58 -12.42
N MET A 233 8.82 -10.78 -12.18
CA MET A 233 7.60 -11.00 -11.42
C MET A 233 7.76 -10.58 -9.96
N ARG A 234 6.65 -10.24 -9.31
CA ARG A 234 6.66 -9.98 -7.86
C ARG A 234 6.73 -11.31 -7.10
N LEU A 235 7.38 -11.30 -5.93
CA LEU A 235 7.52 -12.50 -5.10
C LEU A 235 6.17 -13.22 -4.89
N ARG A 236 5.10 -12.47 -4.55
CA ARG A 236 3.77 -13.04 -4.36
C ARG A 236 3.24 -13.71 -5.64
N GLU A 237 3.40 -13.08 -6.78
CA GLU A 237 2.96 -13.63 -8.06
C GLU A 237 3.65 -14.97 -8.38
N MET A 238 4.92 -15.12 -7.99
CA MET A 238 5.67 -16.37 -8.23
C MET A 238 5.28 -17.48 -7.26
N TYR A 239 5.30 -17.25 -5.94
CA TYR A 239 5.04 -18.34 -5.00
C TYR A 239 3.57 -18.81 -4.98
N THR A 240 2.64 -18.04 -5.57
CA THR A 240 1.24 -18.45 -5.74
C THR A 240 0.95 -19.08 -7.10
N LEU A 241 1.97 -19.38 -7.92
CA LEU A 241 1.78 -20.02 -9.20
C LEU A 241 1.22 -21.43 -9.05
N THR A 242 0.30 -21.75 -9.94
CA THR A 242 -0.22 -23.10 -10.17
C THR A 242 0.33 -23.67 -11.49
N LEU A 243 0.30 -24.97 -11.65
CA LEU A 243 0.88 -25.64 -12.83
C LEU A 243 0.15 -25.27 -14.13
N ASP A 244 -1.16 -25.09 -14.08
CA ASP A 244 -1.99 -24.68 -15.21
C ASP A 244 -1.68 -23.27 -15.72
N GLN A 245 -1.11 -22.42 -14.87
CA GLN A 245 -0.64 -21.09 -15.27
C GLN A 245 0.67 -21.09 -16.05
N VAL A 246 1.43 -22.21 -16.04
CA VAL A 246 2.75 -22.32 -16.66
C VAL A 246 2.68 -23.19 -17.92
N SER A 247 2.89 -22.58 -19.08
CA SER A 247 3.00 -23.31 -20.34
C SER A 247 4.46 -23.28 -20.83
N LEU A 248 5.16 -24.41 -20.70
CA LEU A 248 6.52 -24.54 -21.20
C LEU A 248 6.56 -24.60 -22.73
N GLU A 249 5.54 -25.18 -23.38
CA GLU A 249 5.40 -25.21 -24.82
C GLU A 249 5.31 -23.82 -25.42
N ARG A 250 4.42 -22.98 -24.86
CA ARG A 250 4.21 -21.58 -25.27
C ARG A 250 5.26 -20.64 -24.68
N ARG A 251 6.06 -21.11 -23.76
CA ARG A 251 7.04 -20.34 -23.00
C ARG A 251 6.42 -19.12 -22.34
N THR A 252 5.31 -19.33 -21.63
CA THR A 252 4.57 -18.24 -20.95
C THR A 252 4.06 -18.66 -19.59
N ILE A 253 3.96 -17.69 -18.68
CA ILE A 253 3.19 -17.78 -17.44
C ILE A 253 2.00 -16.84 -17.56
N PHE A 254 0.80 -17.33 -17.28
CA PHE A 254 -0.42 -16.52 -17.27
C PHE A 254 -0.79 -16.14 -15.84
N LEU A 255 -0.87 -14.84 -15.55
CA LEU A 255 -1.28 -14.29 -14.28
C LEU A 255 -2.69 -13.70 -14.39
N GLU A 256 -3.68 -14.38 -13.81
CA GLU A 256 -5.09 -13.98 -13.89
C GLU A 256 -5.39 -12.69 -13.15
N ARG A 257 -4.84 -12.52 -11.94
CA ARG A 257 -5.04 -11.33 -11.09
C ARG A 257 -3.73 -10.85 -10.52
N THR A 258 -3.35 -9.65 -10.92
CA THR A 258 -2.20 -8.96 -10.32
C THR A 258 -2.68 -7.97 -9.24
N LYS A 259 -1.75 -7.43 -8.46
CA LYS A 259 -2.03 -6.38 -7.46
C LYS A 259 -2.86 -5.20 -8.02
N ASN A 260 -2.76 -4.95 -9.33
CA ASN A 260 -3.46 -3.86 -10.02
C ASN A 260 -4.78 -4.32 -10.69
N GLY A 261 -5.22 -5.58 -10.45
CA GLY A 261 -6.47 -6.13 -10.97
C GLY A 261 -6.43 -6.60 -12.43
N ASN A 262 -5.32 -6.42 -13.15
CA ASN A 262 -5.19 -6.79 -14.56
C ASN A 262 -4.52 -8.16 -14.71
N SER A 263 -5.02 -8.98 -15.66
CA SER A 263 -4.32 -10.18 -16.11
C SER A 263 -3.15 -9.80 -17.02
N ARG A 264 -2.09 -10.64 -17.03
CA ARG A 264 -0.99 -10.53 -17.99
C ARG A 264 -0.33 -11.85 -18.27
N GLN A 265 0.26 -11.95 -19.44
CA GLN A 265 1.20 -13.02 -19.79
C GLN A 265 2.63 -12.55 -19.56
N VAL A 266 3.42 -13.41 -18.96
CA VAL A 266 4.86 -13.20 -18.74
C VAL A 266 5.62 -14.19 -19.61
N PRO A 267 6.41 -13.73 -20.59
CA PRO A 267 7.21 -14.64 -21.42
C PRO A 267 8.35 -15.25 -20.59
N LEU A 268 8.71 -16.50 -20.92
CA LEU A 268 9.82 -17.21 -20.31
C LEU A 268 11.02 -17.20 -21.27
N SER A 269 12.17 -16.79 -20.77
CA SER A 269 13.45 -16.98 -21.44
C SER A 269 13.77 -18.49 -21.55
N THR A 270 14.71 -18.85 -22.41
CA THR A 270 15.22 -20.23 -22.48
C THR A 270 15.79 -20.67 -21.12
N VAL A 271 16.45 -19.79 -20.42
CA VAL A 271 16.98 -20.04 -19.07
C VAL A 271 15.85 -20.33 -18.09
N ALA A 272 14.79 -19.52 -18.06
CA ALA A 272 13.64 -19.76 -17.18
C ALA A 272 12.97 -21.12 -17.45
N VAL A 273 12.79 -21.48 -18.72
CA VAL A 273 12.23 -22.80 -19.10
C VAL A 273 13.12 -23.93 -18.58
N GLN A 274 14.43 -23.85 -18.80
CA GLN A 274 15.38 -24.85 -18.31
C GLN A 274 15.32 -24.98 -16.79
N ARG A 275 15.30 -23.87 -16.06
CA ARG A 275 15.23 -23.86 -14.58
C ARG A 275 13.92 -24.46 -14.04
N ILE A 276 12.79 -24.22 -14.70
CA ILE A 276 11.53 -24.86 -14.33
C ILE A 276 11.63 -26.39 -14.56
N GLN A 277 12.20 -26.84 -15.66
CA GLN A 277 12.38 -28.26 -15.95
C GLN A 277 13.34 -28.95 -14.96
N GLU A 278 14.43 -28.28 -14.57
CA GLU A 278 15.36 -28.74 -13.52
C GLU A 278 14.66 -28.90 -12.19
N TYR A 279 13.88 -27.88 -11.81
CA TYR A 279 13.09 -27.89 -10.58
C TYR A 279 12.07 -29.03 -10.56
N THR A 280 11.35 -29.25 -11.68
CA THR A 280 10.38 -30.35 -11.80
C THR A 280 11.05 -31.68 -11.53
N ARG A 281 12.22 -31.95 -12.13
CA ARG A 281 13.01 -33.15 -11.86
C ARG A 281 13.43 -33.30 -10.40
N HIS A 282 13.78 -32.19 -9.73
CA HIS A 282 14.13 -32.21 -8.30
C HIS A 282 12.93 -32.56 -7.43
N VAL A 283 11.73 -32.08 -7.77
CA VAL A 283 10.48 -32.44 -7.07
C VAL A 283 10.15 -33.92 -7.28
N GLU A 284 10.18 -34.40 -8.54
CA GLU A 284 9.87 -35.78 -8.88
C GLU A 284 10.81 -36.78 -8.22
N ASN A 285 12.10 -36.44 -8.11
CA ASN A 285 13.11 -37.29 -7.51
C ASN A 285 13.34 -37.06 -6.00
N GLY A 286 12.63 -36.14 -5.38
CA GLY A 286 12.82 -35.78 -3.97
C GLY A 286 14.22 -35.27 -3.66
N THR A 287 14.91 -34.61 -4.59
CA THR A 287 16.27 -34.10 -4.40
C THR A 287 16.30 -32.63 -4.02
N ARG A 288 17.44 -32.11 -3.58
CA ARG A 288 17.64 -30.70 -3.17
C ARG A 288 16.58 -30.20 -2.16
N LYS A 289 16.34 -31.04 -1.13
CA LYS A 289 15.40 -30.75 -0.04
C LYS A 289 13.94 -30.57 -0.51
N MET A 290 13.53 -31.34 -1.52
CA MET A 290 12.15 -31.38 -2.00
C MET A 290 11.40 -32.63 -1.54
N GLU A 291 12.00 -33.44 -0.69
CA GLU A 291 11.33 -34.58 -0.08
C GLU A 291 10.02 -34.16 0.62
N GLY A 292 8.94 -34.86 0.34
CA GLY A 292 7.63 -34.57 0.93
C GLY A 292 6.82 -33.45 0.24
N PHE A 293 7.32 -32.85 -0.86
CA PHE A 293 6.53 -32.01 -1.74
C PHE A 293 6.33 -32.72 -3.10
N ASN A 294 5.11 -32.65 -3.63
CA ASN A 294 4.75 -33.12 -4.96
C ASN A 294 3.79 -32.11 -5.62
N PHE A 295 3.43 -32.37 -6.85
CA PHE A 295 2.55 -31.52 -7.64
C PHE A 295 1.06 -31.87 -7.57
N ASP A 296 0.65 -32.83 -6.73
CA ASP A 296 -0.75 -33.31 -6.65
C ASP A 296 -1.76 -32.20 -6.34
N SER A 297 -1.30 -31.19 -5.62
CA SER A 297 -2.12 -30.02 -5.29
C SER A 297 -2.26 -29.01 -6.43
N GLY A 298 -1.64 -29.24 -7.60
CA GLY A 298 -1.60 -28.31 -8.73
C GLY A 298 -0.76 -27.05 -8.51
N ARG A 299 -0.05 -26.95 -7.40
CA ARG A 299 0.77 -25.76 -7.04
C ARG A 299 2.23 -25.96 -7.48
N LEU A 300 2.82 -24.88 -7.98
CA LEU A 300 4.22 -24.95 -8.41
C LEU A 300 5.19 -24.96 -7.21
N PHE A 301 4.86 -24.31 -6.08
CA PHE A 301 5.73 -24.11 -4.92
C PHE A 301 5.14 -24.69 -3.63
N PRO A 302 5.98 -25.13 -2.67
CA PRO A 302 5.55 -25.85 -1.47
C PRO A 302 4.95 -24.97 -0.35
N TRP A 303 5.03 -23.66 -0.42
CA TRP A 303 4.73 -22.80 0.73
C TRP A 303 3.30 -22.31 0.81
N TRP A 304 2.65 -22.13 -0.33
CA TRP A 304 1.29 -21.66 -0.39
C TRP A 304 0.31 -22.83 -0.37
N ASP A 305 -0.73 -22.73 0.42
CA ASP A 305 -1.74 -23.77 0.62
C ASP A 305 -3.04 -23.57 -0.21
N GLY A 306 -3.05 -22.55 -1.10
CA GLY A 306 -4.21 -22.17 -1.89
C GLY A 306 -5.05 -21.04 -1.27
N ASP A 307 -4.82 -20.69 0.00
CA ASP A 307 -5.54 -19.61 0.66
C ASP A 307 -5.05 -18.23 0.21
N LEU A 308 -5.97 -17.46 -0.38
CA LEU A 308 -5.72 -16.10 -0.89
C LEU A 308 -5.97 -15.02 0.16
N SER A 309 -6.22 -15.37 1.43
CA SER A 309 -6.40 -14.39 2.50
C SER A 309 -5.15 -13.51 2.65
N GLU A 310 -5.35 -12.20 2.73
CA GLU A 310 -4.25 -11.23 2.80
C GLU A 310 -3.33 -11.50 4.00
N GLN A 311 -3.87 -11.99 5.11
CA GLN A 311 -3.08 -12.31 6.30
C GLN A 311 -2.08 -13.43 6.03
N LYS A 312 -2.49 -14.53 5.37
CA LYS A 312 -1.60 -15.63 5.01
C LYS A 312 -0.58 -15.21 3.97
N LEU A 313 -1.02 -14.51 2.92
CA LEU A 313 -0.13 -14.03 1.86
C LEU A 313 0.93 -13.07 2.40
N VAL A 314 0.59 -12.18 3.33
CA VAL A 314 1.57 -11.30 3.99
C VAL A 314 2.57 -12.11 4.81
N LYS A 315 2.12 -13.09 5.62
CA LYS A 315 3.01 -13.97 6.41
C LYS A 315 4.00 -14.71 5.51
N LEU A 316 3.53 -15.29 4.40
CA LEU A 316 4.39 -15.98 3.43
C LEU A 316 5.39 -15.04 2.76
N THR A 317 4.93 -13.87 2.34
CA THR A 317 5.81 -12.85 1.74
C THR A 317 6.93 -12.44 2.71
N VAL A 318 6.60 -12.19 3.98
CA VAL A 318 7.58 -11.84 5.02
C VAL A 318 8.56 -12.99 5.27
N MET A 319 8.05 -14.21 5.39
CA MET A 319 8.89 -15.40 5.59
C MET A 319 9.88 -15.60 4.44
N LEU A 320 9.41 -15.58 3.19
CA LEU A 320 10.26 -15.80 2.02
C LEU A 320 11.26 -14.64 1.84
N SER A 321 10.82 -13.39 2.00
CA SER A 321 11.71 -12.23 1.96
C SER A 321 12.80 -12.33 3.04
N GLY A 322 12.47 -12.79 4.25
CA GLY A 322 13.43 -13.01 5.32
C GLY A 322 14.46 -14.11 5.01
N ARG A 323 13.99 -15.22 4.39
CA ARG A 323 14.91 -16.29 3.94
C ARG A 323 15.90 -15.78 2.88
N PHE A 324 15.43 -15.02 1.89
CA PHE A 324 16.30 -14.41 0.89
C PHE A 324 17.24 -13.37 1.50
N ALA A 325 16.79 -12.56 2.45
CA ALA A 325 17.67 -11.64 3.17
C ALA A 325 18.81 -12.37 3.90
N THR A 326 18.52 -13.55 4.46
CA THR A 326 19.55 -14.42 5.06
C THR A 326 20.53 -14.93 4.01
N ILE A 327 20.04 -15.42 2.85
CA ILE A 327 20.90 -15.88 1.73
C ILE A 327 21.80 -14.75 1.27
N PHE A 328 21.24 -13.56 1.01
CA PHE A 328 22.00 -12.40 0.53
C PHE A 328 23.06 -11.95 1.54
N LYS A 329 22.71 -11.86 2.83
CA LYS A 329 23.68 -11.57 3.89
C LYS A 329 24.79 -12.63 3.98
N TYR A 330 24.43 -13.90 3.80
CA TYR A 330 25.38 -15.00 3.81
C TYR A 330 26.36 -14.93 2.62
N ALA A 331 25.87 -14.49 1.47
CA ALA A 331 26.66 -14.22 0.26
C ALA A 331 27.44 -12.89 0.31
N GLY A 332 27.42 -12.16 1.44
CA GLY A 332 28.13 -10.90 1.62
C GLY A 332 27.46 -9.70 0.93
N LEU A 333 26.15 -9.75 0.65
CA LEU A 333 25.40 -8.63 0.07
C LEU A 333 24.66 -7.88 1.20
N ASP A 334 25.24 -6.80 1.68
CA ASP A 334 24.57 -5.97 2.67
C ASP A 334 23.46 -5.13 2.04
N GLY A 335 22.34 -5.11 2.76
CA GLY A 335 21.19 -4.29 2.39
C GLY A 335 20.47 -4.74 1.12
N PHE A 336 20.86 -5.81 0.40
CA PHE A 336 20.16 -6.32 -0.77
C PHE A 336 18.84 -7.00 -0.38
N ARG A 337 17.77 -6.78 -1.14
CA ARG A 337 16.43 -7.29 -0.87
C ARG A 337 15.89 -8.07 -2.05
N PHE A 338 14.97 -9.01 -1.82
CA PHE A 338 14.36 -9.78 -2.89
C PHE A 338 13.72 -8.90 -3.99
N HIS A 339 13.14 -7.77 -3.62
CA HIS A 339 12.54 -6.86 -4.61
C HIS A 339 13.57 -6.20 -5.53
N ASP A 340 14.84 -6.13 -5.13
CA ASP A 340 15.91 -5.59 -5.96
C ASP A 340 16.22 -6.51 -7.16
N LEU A 341 15.92 -7.81 -7.05
CA LEU A 341 15.99 -8.74 -8.19
C LEU A 341 15.03 -8.34 -9.32
N ARG A 342 13.85 -7.83 -8.98
CA ARG A 342 12.92 -7.30 -9.98
C ARG A 342 13.46 -6.02 -10.64
N HIS A 343 14.16 -5.18 -9.89
CA HIS A 343 14.87 -4.02 -10.45
C HIS A 343 15.96 -4.49 -11.40
N GLU A 344 16.75 -5.47 -11.00
CA GLU A 344 17.78 -6.09 -11.83
C GLU A 344 17.20 -6.69 -13.12
N ALA A 345 16.18 -7.53 -13.01
CA ALA A 345 15.51 -8.15 -14.16
C ALA A 345 14.94 -7.11 -15.15
N THR A 346 14.28 -6.06 -14.62
CA THR A 346 13.74 -4.99 -15.47
C THR A 346 14.87 -4.26 -16.22
N SER A 347 15.99 -3.97 -15.55
CA SER A 347 17.15 -3.37 -16.19
C SER A 347 17.77 -4.29 -17.26
N ARG A 348 17.84 -5.60 -16.98
CA ARG A 348 18.32 -6.60 -17.96
C ARG A 348 17.45 -6.64 -19.22
N PHE A 349 16.13 -6.48 -19.11
CA PHE A 349 15.28 -6.36 -20.30
C PHE A 349 15.68 -5.17 -21.17
N PHE A 350 15.93 -4.01 -20.59
CA PHE A 350 16.41 -2.85 -21.35
C PHE A 350 17.82 -3.04 -21.96
N GLU A 351 18.69 -3.74 -21.26
CA GLU A 351 20.10 -3.92 -21.67
C GLU A 351 20.29 -5.05 -22.67
N ARG A 352 19.55 -6.16 -22.52
CA ARG A 352 19.82 -7.43 -23.23
C ARG A 352 18.80 -7.77 -24.32
N THR A 353 17.73 -6.96 -24.44
CA THR A 353 16.66 -7.26 -25.41
C THR A 353 16.39 -6.06 -26.31
N LYS A 354 15.71 -6.32 -27.43
CA LYS A 354 15.18 -5.28 -28.33
C LYS A 354 13.75 -4.88 -28.02
N LEU A 355 13.23 -5.25 -26.83
CA LEU A 355 11.88 -4.95 -26.43
C LEU A 355 11.70 -3.43 -26.23
N SER A 356 10.60 -2.90 -26.71
CA SER A 356 10.19 -1.53 -26.45
C SER A 356 9.82 -1.32 -24.97
N GLU A 357 9.85 -0.08 -24.50
CA GLU A 357 9.41 0.27 -23.13
C GLU A 357 7.98 -0.22 -22.85
N PHE A 358 7.09 -0.16 -23.86
CA PHE A 358 5.72 -0.60 -23.72
C PHE A 358 5.61 -2.13 -23.51
N GLU A 359 6.40 -2.91 -24.26
CA GLU A 359 6.46 -4.37 -24.09
C GLU A 359 7.05 -4.73 -22.72
N ILE A 360 8.13 -4.08 -22.28
CA ILE A 360 8.71 -4.27 -20.95
C ILE A 360 7.69 -3.91 -19.88
N MET A 361 6.92 -2.82 -20.05
CA MET A 361 5.86 -2.41 -19.15
C MET A 361 4.78 -3.50 -19.01
N LYS A 362 4.36 -4.11 -20.14
CA LYS A 362 3.38 -5.21 -20.17
C LYS A 362 3.91 -6.46 -19.46
N ILE A 363 5.13 -6.86 -19.73
CA ILE A 363 5.77 -8.03 -19.10
C ILE A 363 5.88 -7.84 -17.60
N THR A 364 6.45 -6.71 -17.17
CA THR A 364 6.71 -6.44 -15.76
C THR A 364 5.46 -6.04 -14.97
N GLY A 365 4.39 -5.59 -15.65
CA GLY A 365 3.16 -5.12 -15.02
C GLY A 365 3.34 -3.77 -14.29
N HIS A 366 4.12 -2.86 -14.85
CA HIS A 366 4.16 -1.46 -14.44
C HIS A 366 2.93 -0.73 -15.00
N SER A 367 2.34 0.16 -14.22
CA SER A 367 1.11 0.88 -14.62
C SER A 367 1.38 2.12 -15.46
N SER A 368 2.63 2.57 -15.55
CA SER A 368 3.01 3.74 -16.36
C SER A 368 4.48 3.67 -16.79
N THR A 369 4.79 4.29 -17.94
CA THR A 369 6.17 4.44 -18.43
C THR A 369 7.03 5.26 -17.49
N ARG A 370 6.46 6.22 -16.76
CA ARG A 370 7.17 6.98 -15.72
C ARG A 370 7.81 6.08 -14.65
N MET A 371 7.17 4.95 -14.34
CA MET A 371 7.74 3.97 -13.39
C MET A 371 8.94 3.22 -13.98
N LEU A 372 9.02 3.12 -15.31
CA LEU A 372 10.13 2.50 -16.01
C LEU A 372 11.30 3.47 -16.30
N ALA A 373 11.05 4.77 -16.28
CA ALA A 373 12.07 5.78 -16.63
C ALA A 373 13.38 5.62 -15.83
N ARG A 374 13.29 5.13 -14.59
CA ARG A 374 14.47 4.83 -13.76
C ARG A 374 15.36 3.72 -14.32
N TYR A 375 14.80 2.81 -15.13
CA TYR A 375 15.54 1.70 -15.74
C TYR A 375 16.05 2.04 -17.14
N ALA A 376 15.49 3.08 -17.74
CA ALA A 376 15.92 3.59 -19.04
C ALA A 376 17.27 4.36 -18.98
N ASN A 377 17.81 4.59 -17.78
CA ASN A 377 19.20 5.02 -17.59
C ASN A 377 20.14 3.88 -17.98
N LEU A 378 20.11 3.54 -19.27
CA LEU A 378 21.05 2.61 -19.90
C LEU A 378 22.46 3.13 -19.65
N ARG A 379 23.39 2.22 -19.34
CA ARG A 379 24.80 2.59 -19.30
C ARG A 379 25.16 3.27 -20.61
N GLY A 380 25.85 4.39 -20.54
CA GLY A 380 26.25 5.14 -21.75
C GLY A 380 26.91 4.24 -22.82
N SER A 381 27.64 3.18 -22.41
CA SER A 381 28.18 2.14 -23.29
C SER A 381 27.12 1.43 -24.12
N SER A 382 25.99 1.01 -23.51
CA SER A 382 24.90 0.35 -24.25
C SER A 382 24.15 1.29 -25.20
N LEU A 383 24.16 2.59 -24.92
CA LEU A 383 23.66 3.60 -25.84
C LEU A 383 24.63 3.85 -26.98
N ALA A 384 25.95 3.91 -26.70
CA ALA A 384 26.98 4.09 -27.69
C ALA A 384 26.96 3.02 -28.78
N GLU A 385 26.71 1.73 -28.39
CA GLU A 385 26.56 0.62 -29.34
C GLU A 385 25.36 0.76 -30.29
N ARG A 386 24.44 1.68 -30.01
CA ARG A 386 23.24 1.95 -30.83
C ARG A 386 23.37 3.22 -31.69
N LEU A 387 24.47 3.96 -31.51
CA LEU A 387 24.78 5.13 -32.30
C LEU A 387 25.67 4.67 -33.49
N TRP A 388 25.06 4.55 -34.71
CA TRP A 388 25.73 4.13 -35.95
C TRP A 388 26.81 3.08 -35.80
#